data_e3aa05bfd52cfb8f113f8ba1252100e5
#
_entry.id   e3aa05bfd52cfb8f113f8ba1252100e5
#
_cell.length_a   1.000
_cell.length_b   1.000
_cell.length_c   1.000
_cell.angle_alpha   90.00
_cell.angle_beta   90.00
_cell.angle_gamma   90.00
#
_symmetry.space_group_name_H-M   'P 1'
#
loop_
_entity.id
_entity.type
_entity.pdbx_description
1 polymer ?
#
loop_
_entity_poly.entity_id
_entity_poly.type
_entity_poly.pdbx_seq_one_letter_code
_entity_poly.pdbx_strand_id
1 'polypeptide(L)'
;MLYCGHPDVTFDQEATIDLGGVKARLLWFGGAHTKGDELTFIEPDRTLISGDVVQNKTMPGIFGDGGTPATWLAVLDKVAALNAEHVLPDHSAPGDGSLVGAESALISEIRTRTLALKSTGVSAEDAGKQISAELKTEHPDWPNTNATGFVKSVYAESQ
;
A
#
# COMPACT_ATOMS: atom_id res chain seq x y z
N MET A 1 -8.82 20.57 24.69
CA MET A 1 -9.91 20.25 23.75
C MET A 1 -9.33 20.40 22.34
N LEU A 2 -9.10 19.31 21.63
CA LEU A 2 -8.64 19.38 20.25
C LEU A 2 -9.83 19.82 19.39
N TYR A 3 -9.68 20.95 18.70
CA TYR A 3 -10.68 21.45 17.77
C TYR A 3 -10.47 20.72 16.43
N CYS A 4 -11.31 19.74 16.14
CA CYS A 4 -11.40 19.18 14.79
C CYS A 4 -12.22 20.13 13.93
N GLY A 5 -11.56 20.96 13.13
CA GLY A 5 -12.21 21.75 12.09
C GLY A 5 -12.80 20.83 11.02
N HIS A 6 -13.85 21.30 10.34
CA HIS A 6 -14.30 20.66 9.11
C HIS A 6 -13.33 21.02 7.96
N PRO A 7 -13.08 20.11 7.00
CA PRO A 7 -12.30 20.45 5.82
C PRO A 7 -13.01 21.54 5.00
N ASP A 8 -12.25 22.48 4.44
CA ASP A 8 -12.79 23.54 3.59
C ASP A 8 -13.14 23.03 2.18
N VAL A 9 -12.44 21.98 1.74
CA VAL A 9 -12.64 21.33 0.44
C VAL A 9 -12.68 19.81 0.65
N THR A 10 -13.61 19.16 -0.02
CA THR A 10 -13.71 17.70 -0.08
C THR A 10 -13.78 17.26 -1.53
N PHE A 11 -13.34 16.05 -1.83
CA PHE A 11 -13.43 15.47 -3.16
C PHE A 11 -13.74 13.97 -3.06
N ASP A 12 -14.30 13.40 -4.13
CA ASP A 12 -14.65 11.97 -4.15
C ASP A 12 -13.52 11.08 -4.67
N GLN A 13 -12.90 11.44 -5.79
CA GLN A 13 -11.86 10.65 -6.44
C GLN A 13 -10.61 11.45 -6.79
N GLU A 14 -10.79 12.67 -7.24
CA GLU A 14 -9.67 13.53 -7.64
C GLU A 14 -9.98 15.00 -7.37
N ALA A 15 -8.97 15.72 -6.90
CA ALA A 15 -8.93 17.17 -6.90
C ALA A 15 -7.56 17.65 -7.39
N THR A 16 -7.51 18.83 -8.00
CA THR A 16 -6.26 19.42 -8.48
C THR A 16 -6.06 20.79 -7.85
N ILE A 17 -4.88 21.02 -7.28
CA ILE A 17 -4.42 22.29 -6.78
C ILE A 17 -3.39 22.84 -7.77
N ASP A 18 -3.67 23.97 -8.40
CA ASP A 18 -2.72 24.65 -9.29
C ASP A 18 -1.96 25.72 -8.49
N LEU A 19 -0.64 25.56 -8.43
CA LEU A 19 0.27 26.43 -7.68
C LEU A 19 1.06 27.39 -8.59
N GLY A 20 0.61 27.57 -9.84
CA GLY A 20 1.26 28.49 -10.78
C GLY A 20 2.52 27.89 -11.43
N GLY A 21 2.36 26.75 -12.11
CA GLY A 21 3.45 26.03 -12.80
C GLY A 21 3.74 24.65 -12.21
N VAL A 22 3.25 24.38 -11.01
CA VAL A 22 3.23 23.06 -10.39
C VAL A 22 1.78 22.70 -10.10
N LYS A 23 1.37 21.46 -10.41
CA LYS A 23 0.06 20.94 -10.09
C LYS A 23 0.19 19.79 -9.10
N ALA A 24 -0.59 19.84 -8.03
CA ALA A 24 -0.76 18.73 -7.10
C ALA A 24 -2.13 18.10 -7.35
N ARG A 25 -2.13 16.86 -7.82
CA ARG A 25 -3.33 16.06 -7.98
C ARG A 25 -3.50 15.19 -6.75
N LEU A 26 -4.59 15.40 -6.02
CA LEU A 26 -5.02 14.61 -4.88
C LEU A 26 -5.89 13.48 -5.42
N LEU A 27 -5.49 12.23 -5.19
CA LEU A 27 -6.09 11.07 -5.84
C LEU A 27 -6.55 10.05 -4.79
N TRP A 28 -7.78 9.59 -4.90
CA TRP A 28 -8.27 8.44 -4.17
C TRP A 28 -8.63 7.32 -5.15
N PHE A 29 -7.90 6.22 -5.10
CA PHE A 29 -8.10 5.08 -6.01
C PHE A 29 -8.84 3.90 -5.38
N GLY A 30 -9.16 4.00 -4.10
CA GLY A 30 -9.79 2.97 -3.28
C GLY A 30 -8.99 2.73 -2.00
N GLY A 31 -9.54 1.91 -1.10
CA GLY A 31 -8.85 1.53 0.12
C GLY A 31 -7.77 0.48 -0.14
N ALA A 32 -6.61 0.67 0.46
CA ALA A 32 -5.47 -0.23 0.46
C ALA A 32 -4.99 -0.44 1.90
N HIS A 33 -4.10 0.42 2.42
CA HIS A 33 -3.67 0.43 3.81
C HIS A 33 -4.81 0.83 4.75
N THR A 34 -5.50 1.92 4.42
CA THR A 34 -6.74 2.39 5.07
C THR A 34 -7.83 2.62 4.03
N LYS A 35 -9.01 2.99 4.50
CA LYS A 35 -10.14 3.34 3.64
C LYS A 35 -10.00 4.72 2.99
N GLY A 36 -9.24 5.60 3.62
CA GLY A 36 -9.06 7.00 3.24
C GLY A 36 -7.69 7.30 2.63
N ASP A 37 -7.01 6.31 2.03
CA ASP A 37 -5.70 6.50 1.43
C ASP A 37 -5.75 7.54 0.32
N GLU A 38 -5.18 8.68 0.57
CA GLU A 38 -4.98 9.72 -0.43
C GLU A 38 -3.54 9.65 -0.96
N LEU A 39 -3.42 9.76 -2.26
CA LEU A 39 -2.16 9.87 -2.97
C LEU A 39 -2.04 11.28 -3.55
N THR A 40 -0.87 11.90 -3.46
CA THR A 40 -0.63 13.17 -4.12
C THR A 40 0.37 13.01 -5.27
N PHE A 41 -0.05 13.33 -6.49
CA PHE A 41 0.82 13.29 -7.66
C PHE A 41 1.18 14.70 -8.13
N ILE A 42 2.47 15.00 -8.16
CA ILE A 42 3.02 16.32 -8.48
C ILE A 42 3.48 16.37 -9.94
N GLU A 43 2.97 17.35 -10.68
CA GLU A 43 3.37 17.64 -12.06
C GLU A 43 4.10 18.98 -12.13
N PRO A 44 5.16 19.13 -12.98
CA PRO A 44 5.59 18.19 -14.03
C PRO A 44 6.58 17.11 -13.56
N ASP A 45 7.06 17.13 -12.32
CA ASP A 45 8.16 16.29 -11.82
C ASP A 45 7.82 14.80 -11.73
N ARG A 46 6.52 14.43 -11.92
CA ARG A 46 6.03 13.06 -11.81
C ARG A 46 6.39 12.41 -10.47
N THR A 47 6.31 13.21 -9.40
CA THR A 47 6.55 12.75 -8.03
C THR A 47 5.26 12.27 -7.40
N LEU A 48 5.24 11.04 -6.94
CA LEU A 48 4.15 10.45 -6.17
C LEU A 48 4.48 10.52 -4.68
N ILE A 49 3.66 11.21 -3.91
CA ILE A 49 3.63 11.10 -2.45
C ILE A 49 2.62 10.00 -2.14
N SER A 50 3.11 8.86 -1.69
CA SER A 50 2.31 7.62 -1.65
C SER A 50 1.74 7.27 -0.29
N GLY A 51 2.16 7.98 0.76
CA GLY A 51 1.80 7.56 2.11
C GLY A 51 2.18 6.09 2.34
N ASP A 52 1.28 5.33 2.94
CA ASP A 52 1.45 3.90 3.19
C ASP A 52 1.11 2.99 1.99
N VAL A 53 0.59 3.55 0.87
CA VAL A 53 0.14 2.73 -0.27
C VAL A 53 1.30 2.11 -1.04
N VAL A 54 2.44 2.79 -1.12
CA VAL A 54 3.68 2.27 -1.71
C VAL A 54 4.80 2.50 -0.72
N GLN A 55 5.42 1.44 -0.27
CA GLN A 55 6.51 1.47 0.70
C GLN A 55 7.81 0.92 0.11
N ASN A 56 8.91 1.11 0.80
CA ASN A 56 10.23 0.64 0.41
C ASN A 56 10.82 -0.25 1.50
N LYS A 57 11.09 -1.51 1.19
CA LYS A 57 11.75 -2.46 2.10
C LYS A 57 11.03 -2.67 3.43
N THR A 58 9.73 -2.76 3.41
CA THR A 58 8.93 -3.06 4.60
C THR A 58 7.69 -3.87 4.22
N MET A 59 7.20 -4.65 5.17
CA MET A 59 5.97 -5.41 4.98
C MET A 59 4.76 -4.48 5.00
N PRO A 60 3.88 -4.52 3.97
CA PRO A 60 2.65 -3.75 3.96
C PRO A 60 1.70 -4.20 5.09
N GLY A 61 0.93 -3.25 5.62
CA GLY A 61 -0.08 -3.49 6.65
C GLY A 61 -1.46 -3.04 6.19
N ILE A 62 -2.52 -3.71 6.65
CA ILE A 62 -3.91 -3.29 6.43
C ILE A 62 -4.52 -2.98 7.79
N PHE A 63 -5.07 -1.79 7.95
CA PHE A 63 -5.78 -1.39 9.17
C PHE A 63 -7.28 -1.69 9.06
N GLY A 64 -7.93 -1.83 10.21
CA GLY A 64 -9.23 -2.48 10.38
C GLY A 64 -10.39 -2.07 9.47
N ASP A 65 -10.38 -0.86 8.93
CA ASP A 65 -11.34 -0.38 7.93
C ASP A 65 -10.71 -0.18 6.54
N GLY A 66 -9.47 -0.64 6.36
CA GLY A 66 -8.73 -0.56 5.11
C GLY A 66 -9.33 -1.39 3.99
N GLY A 67 -8.58 -1.51 2.92
CA GLY A 67 -8.90 -2.40 1.82
C GLY A 67 -8.65 -3.87 2.15
N THR A 68 -8.57 -4.64 1.10
CA THR A 68 -8.11 -6.04 1.13
C THR A 68 -6.83 -6.14 0.30
N PRO A 69 -6.04 -7.22 0.42
CA PRO A 69 -4.93 -7.45 -0.49
C PRO A 69 -5.32 -7.36 -1.98
N ALA A 70 -6.50 -7.84 -2.35
CA ALA A 70 -7.00 -7.74 -3.72
C ALA A 70 -7.35 -6.30 -4.14
N THR A 71 -8.00 -5.52 -3.27
CA THR A 71 -8.28 -4.11 -3.57
C THR A 71 -7.01 -3.28 -3.61
N TRP A 72 -6.02 -3.59 -2.78
CA TRP A 72 -4.73 -2.91 -2.81
C TRP A 72 -4.00 -3.14 -4.14
N LEU A 73 -3.99 -4.36 -4.66
CA LEU A 73 -3.46 -4.64 -6.00
C LEU A 73 -4.16 -3.81 -7.08
N ALA A 74 -5.50 -3.71 -7.02
CA ALA A 74 -6.26 -2.89 -7.97
C ALA A 74 -5.95 -1.37 -7.82
N VAL A 75 -5.63 -0.88 -6.62
CA VAL A 75 -5.14 0.48 -6.40
C VAL A 75 -3.76 0.64 -7.04
N LEU A 76 -2.83 -0.30 -6.81
CA LEU A 76 -1.48 -0.25 -7.38
C LEU A 76 -1.47 -0.28 -8.92
N ASP A 77 -2.40 -0.99 -9.56
CA ASP A 77 -2.58 -0.95 -11.02
C ASP A 77 -2.89 0.48 -11.51
N LYS A 78 -3.74 1.22 -10.80
CA LYS A 78 -4.04 2.61 -11.12
C LYS A 78 -2.85 3.53 -10.83
N VAL A 79 -2.12 3.28 -9.75
CA VAL A 79 -0.91 4.02 -9.39
C VAL A 79 0.17 3.82 -10.45
N ALA A 80 0.36 2.59 -10.94
CA ALA A 80 1.31 2.28 -12.00
C ALA A 80 1.03 3.07 -13.30
N ALA A 81 -0.25 3.31 -13.62
CA ALA A 81 -0.64 4.10 -14.79
C ALA A 81 -0.22 5.59 -14.70
N LEU A 82 0.06 6.11 -13.51
CA LEU A 82 0.62 7.46 -13.34
C LEU A 82 2.05 7.56 -13.89
N ASN A 83 2.75 6.44 -13.99
CA ASN A 83 4.15 6.36 -14.41
C ASN A 83 5.05 7.32 -13.61
N ALA A 84 4.96 7.31 -12.28
CA ALA A 84 5.76 8.15 -11.41
C ALA A 84 7.26 7.93 -11.66
N GLU A 85 8.04 9.02 -11.62
CA GLU A 85 9.50 8.97 -11.70
C GLU A 85 10.12 8.90 -10.30
N HIS A 86 9.46 9.57 -9.34
CA HIS A 86 9.87 9.62 -7.95
C HIS A 86 8.72 9.17 -7.06
N VAL A 87 9.03 8.38 -6.03
CA VAL A 87 8.06 7.92 -5.02
C VAL A 87 8.54 8.31 -3.63
N LEU A 88 7.69 8.99 -2.90
CA LEU A 88 7.92 9.46 -1.54
C LEU A 88 6.95 8.75 -0.59
N PRO A 89 7.35 7.62 0.01
CA PRO A 89 6.63 6.98 1.11
C PRO A 89 6.71 7.81 2.39
N ASP A 90 5.85 7.54 3.36
CA ASP A 90 5.90 8.23 4.66
C ASP A 90 6.82 7.55 5.69
N HIS A 91 6.84 6.21 5.75
CA HIS A 91 7.58 5.43 6.76
C HIS A 91 8.83 4.72 6.23
N SER A 92 9.22 4.96 4.99
CA SER A 92 10.36 4.32 4.36
C SER A 92 11.15 5.26 3.46
N ALA A 93 12.33 4.83 3.00
CA ALA A 93 13.18 5.69 2.18
C ALA A 93 12.55 5.97 0.81
N PRO A 94 12.65 7.22 0.31
CA PRO A 94 12.27 7.56 -1.05
C PRO A 94 12.96 6.67 -2.10
N GLY A 95 12.31 6.53 -3.26
CA GLY A 95 12.85 5.79 -4.40
C GLY A 95 12.30 6.28 -5.72
N ASP A 96 12.53 5.52 -6.75
CA ASP A 96 11.99 5.76 -8.09
C ASP A 96 10.66 5.01 -8.32
N GLY A 97 10.07 5.18 -9.50
CA GLY A 97 8.80 4.56 -9.86
C GLY A 97 8.78 3.03 -9.81
N SER A 98 9.94 2.35 -9.75
CA SER A 98 10.01 0.90 -9.62
C SER A 98 9.44 0.39 -8.30
N LEU A 99 9.36 1.24 -7.26
CA LEU A 99 8.75 0.89 -5.98
C LEU A 99 7.29 0.45 -6.13
N VAL A 100 6.53 1.04 -7.05
CA VAL A 100 5.13 0.66 -7.30
C VAL A 100 5.04 -0.81 -7.75
N GLY A 101 5.90 -1.19 -8.70
CA GLY A 101 5.97 -2.58 -9.17
C GLY A 101 6.48 -3.55 -8.10
N ALA A 102 7.44 -3.12 -7.29
CA ALA A 102 7.98 -3.92 -6.19
C ALA A 102 6.93 -4.20 -5.12
N GLU A 103 6.14 -3.20 -4.73
CA GLU A 103 5.02 -3.33 -3.78
C GLU A 103 3.95 -4.29 -4.32
N SER A 104 3.55 -4.12 -5.59
CA SER A 104 2.59 -5.00 -6.25
C SER A 104 3.07 -6.46 -6.29
N ALA A 105 4.34 -6.68 -6.62
CA ALA A 105 4.94 -8.00 -6.64
C ALA A 105 4.96 -8.65 -5.25
N LEU A 106 5.36 -7.91 -4.23
CA LEU A 106 5.40 -8.37 -2.84
C LEU A 106 4.00 -8.79 -2.35
N ILE A 107 2.98 -7.94 -2.55
CA ILE A 107 1.60 -8.23 -2.17
C ILE A 107 1.08 -9.47 -2.90
N SER A 108 1.31 -9.57 -4.20
CA SER A 108 0.90 -10.72 -5.02
C SER A 108 1.56 -12.02 -4.55
N GLU A 109 2.84 -11.97 -4.22
CA GLU A 109 3.60 -13.12 -3.75
C GLU A 109 3.10 -13.61 -2.39
N ILE A 110 2.96 -12.71 -1.42
CA ILE A 110 2.46 -13.05 -0.07
C ILE A 110 1.03 -13.60 -0.16
N ARG A 111 0.17 -12.99 -0.98
CA ARG A 111 -1.18 -13.47 -1.21
C ARG A 111 -1.18 -14.89 -1.79
N THR A 112 -0.36 -15.15 -2.78
CA THR A 112 -0.23 -16.47 -3.41
C THR A 112 0.25 -17.52 -2.43
N ARG A 113 1.33 -17.26 -1.68
CA ARG A 113 1.84 -18.15 -0.63
C ARG A 113 0.78 -18.42 0.44
N THR A 114 0.06 -17.38 0.86
CA THR A 114 -1.00 -17.49 1.87
C THR A 114 -2.13 -18.41 1.41
N LEU A 115 -2.60 -18.23 0.17
CA LEU A 115 -3.67 -19.08 -0.38
C LEU A 115 -3.22 -20.54 -0.55
N ALA A 116 -1.96 -20.77 -0.90
CA ALA A 116 -1.39 -22.12 -0.96
C ALA A 116 -1.39 -22.79 0.42
N LEU A 117 -0.93 -22.11 1.47
CA LEU A 117 -0.96 -22.62 2.84
C LEU A 117 -2.39 -22.86 3.33
N LYS A 118 -3.31 -21.95 3.05
CA LYS A 118 -4.74 -22.11 3.37
C LYS A 118 -5.33 -23.37 2.73
N SER A 119 -4.99 -23.65 1.47
CA SER A 119 -5.50 -24.82 0.74
C SER A 119 -5.06 -26.15 1.34
N THR A 120 -3.96 -26.18 2.08
CA THR A 120 -3.45 -27.34 2.81
C THR A 120 -3.94 -27.42 4.27
N GLY A 121 -4.82 -26.52 4.69
CA GLY A 121 -5.42 -26.51 6.03
C GLY A 121 -4.56 -25.84 7.10
N VAL A 122 -3.49 -25.13 6.75
CA VAL A 122 -2.69 -24.36 7.71
C VAL A 122 -3.54 -23.22 8.27
N SER A 123 -3.41 -22.92 9.57
CA SER A 123 -4.12 -21.81 10.19
C SER A 123 -3.57 -20.45 9.72
N ALA A 124 -4.39 -19.39 9.76
CA ALA A 124 -3.93 -18.03 9.42
C ALA A 124 -2.77 -17.56 10.33
N GLU A 125 -2.78 -18.00 11.59
CA GLU A 125 -1.71 -17.66 12.54
C GLU A 125 -0.39 -18.35 12.18
N ASP A 126 -0.42 -19.65 11.88
CA ASP A 126 0.79 -20.41 11.53
C ASP A 126 1.32 -19.99 10.16
N ALA A 127 0.44 -19.76 9.18
CA ALA A 127 0.81 -19.21 7.88
C ALA A 127 1.49 -17.84 8.02
N GLY A 128 0.96 -16.96 8.88
CA GLY A 128 1.55 -15.65 9.16
C GLY A 128 2.94 -15.76 9.79
N LYS A 129 3.14 -16.67 10.75
CA LYS A 129 4.47 -16.94 11.35
C LYS A 129 5.46 -17.47 10.31
N GLN A 130 5.02 -18.44 9.50
CA GLN A 130 5.87 -19.03 8.46
C GLN A 130 6.31 -17.99 7.44
N ILE A 131 5.37 -17.25 6.84
CA ILE A 131 5.67 -16.22 5.83
C ILE A 131 6.56 -15.12 6.41
N SER A 132 6.32 -14.70 7.67
CA SER A 132 7.17 -13.72 8.34
C SER A 132 8.62 -14.18 8.49
N ALA A 133 8.83 -15.47 8.81
CA ALA A 133 10.15 -16.06 8.93
C ALA A 133 10.86 -16.19 7.58
N GLU A 134 10.12 -16.56 6.52
CA GLU A 134 10.62 -16.62 5.15
C GLU A 134 11.06 -15.23 4.69
N LEU A 135 10.19 -14.21 4.83
CA LEU A 135 10.50 -12.82 4.50
C LEU A 135 11.72 -12.28 5.27
N LYS A 136 11.88 -12.65 6.56
CA LYS A 136 13.05 -12.25 7.34
C LYS A 136 14.35 -12.87 6.80
N THR A 137 14.27 -14.06 6.24
CA THR A 137 15.41 -14.73 5.61
C THR A 137 15.72 -14.15 4.23
N GLU A 138 14.70 -13.86 3.44
CA GLU A 138 14.81 -13.29 2.09
C GLU A 138 15.25 -11.82 2.13
N HIS A 139 14.81 -11.09 3.16
CA HIS A 139 15.03 -9.64 3.34
C HIS A 139 15.61 -9.32 4.73
N PRO A 140 16.84 -9.74 5.03
CA PRO A 140 17.42 -9.57 6.37
C PRO A 140 17.63 -8.11 6.77
N ASP A 141 17.69 -7.20 5.82
CA ASP A 141 17.88 -5.75 5.99
C ASP A 141 16.55 -4.98 6.17
N TRP A 142 15.40 -5.64 6.03
CA TRP A 142 14.13 -4.96 6.22
C TRP A 142 13.82 -4.72 7.70
N PRO A 143 13.37 -3.52 8.07
CA PRO A 143 13.02 -3.19 9.45
C PRO A 143 11.79 -3.95 9.94
N ASN A 144 10.85 -4.27 9.04
CA ASN A 144 9.64 -5.01 9.35
C ASN A 144 9.35 -6.08 8.28
N THR A 145 9.23 -7.33 8.74
CA THR A 145 8.85 -8.50 7.92
C THR A 145 7.66 -9.26 8.52
N ASN A 146 6.94 -8.66 9.47
CA ASN A 146 5.81 -9.30 10.12
C ASN A 146 4.58 -9.29 9.20
N ALA A 147 4.30 -10.44 8.60
CA ALA A 147 3.18 -10.64 7.67
C ALA A 147 1.88 -11.10 8.34
N THR A 148 1.86 -11.33 9.66
CA THR A 148 0.73 -11.98 10.34
C THR A 148 -0.60 -11.26 10.12
N GLY A 149 -0.62 -9.93 10.21
CA GLY A 149 -1.82 -9.12 9.98
C GLY A 149 -2.31 -9.22 8.54
N PHE A 150 -1.39 -9.08 7.59
CA PHE A 150 -1.68 -9.15 6.17
C PHE A 150 -2.21 -10.54 5.74
N VAL A 151 -1.59 -11.61 6.24
CA VAL A 151 -2.03 -13.00 6.02
C VAL A 151 -3.46 -13.21 6.52
N LYS A 152 -3.80 -12.69 7.71
CA LYS A 152 -5.19 -12.76 8.22
C LYS A 152 -6.17 -12.08 7.27
N SER A 153 -5.80 -10.94 6.67
CA SER A 153 -6.65 -10.25 5.69
C SER A 153 -6.85 -11.10 4.43
N VAL A 154 -5.81 -11.78 3.92
CA VAL A 154 -5.94 -12.74 2.81
C VAL A 154 -6.88 -13.90 3.17
N TYR A 155 -6.80 -14.44 4.39
CA TYR A 155 -7.72 -15.49 4.85
C TYR A 155 -9.17 -15.00 4.87
N ALA A 156 -9.41 -13.73 5.18
CA ALA A 156 -10.75 -13.14 5.20
C ALA A 156 -11.33 -12.88 3.79
N GLU A 157 -10.49 -12.61 2.77
CA GLU A 157 -10.96 -12.38 1.39
C GLU A 157 -11.70 -13.56 0.77
N SER A 158 -11.38 -14.76 1.17
CA SER A 158 -11.77 -15.99 0.47
C SER A 158 -13.02 -16.66 1.04
N GLN A 159 -13.94 -15.89 1.61
CA GLN A 159 -15.25 -16.38 2.04
C GLN A 159 -16.35 -15.92 1.10
#